data_bcdf8b5de9ada1e12f7e62689f51e611
#
_entry.id   bcdf8b5de9ada1e12f7e62689f51e611
#
_cell.length_a   1.000
_cell.length_b   1.000
_cell.length_c   1.000
_cell.angle_alpha   90.00
_cell.angle_beta   90.00
_cell.angle_gamma   90.00
#
_symmetry.space_group_name_H-M   'P 1'
#
loop_
_entity.id
_entity.type
_entity.pdbx_description
1 polymer ?
#
loop_
_entity_poly.entity_id
_entity_poly.type
_entity_poly.pdbx_seq_one_letter_code
_entity_poly.pdbx_strand_id
1 'polypeptide(L)'
;IARDEQSLRSTEEELRRFGINACAVQADVADSKAVTDAANEIEYRLGAIDVWVNNAMGGMLAPFRTMSPEEFRRVTEVTYLGYVNGTRAALELMTPRDRGTIIQVGSALAYRSIPLQSAYCGAKAAIRGFTDAVRTELMHENSRVQIAMVQMPGLNTPQFEWARNTFAWAMRPVPPVFQPEVAASAANAMVRELSI
;
A
#
# COMPACT_ATOMS: atom_id res chain seq x y z
N ILE A 1 9.89 -2.20 1.94
CA ILE A 1 9.62 -1.95 3.37
C ILE A 1 8.53 -2.90 3.84
N ALA A 2 8.74 -3.67 4.89
CA ALA A 2 7.76 -4.55 5.53
C ALA A 2 8.20 -4.87 6.97
N ARG A 3 7.36 -5.60 7.72
CA ARG A 3 7.64 -5.94 9.13
C ARG A 3 8.43 -7.23 9.30
N ASP A 4 8.25 -8.19 8.42
CA ASP A 4 8.87 -9.51 8.52
C ASP A 4 10.27 -9.50 7.90
N GLU A 5 11.27 -9.63 8.73
CA GLU A 5 12.67 -9.55 8.34
C GLU A 5 13.08 -10.71 7.41
N GLN A 6 12.56 -11.92 7.67
CA GLN A 6 12.91 -13.10 6.88
C GLN A 6 12.37 -12.99 5.44
N SER A 7 11.09 -12.59 5.31
CA SER A 7 10.48 -12.36 3.99
C SER A 7 11.17 -11.22 3.24
N LEU A 8 11.59 -10.16 3.93
CA LEU A 8 12.35 -9.05 3.34
C LEU A 8 13.69 -9.53 2.77
N ARG A 9 14.46 -10.29 3.54
CA ARG A 9 15.74 -10.85 3.10
C ARG A 9 15.57 -11.77 1.89
N SER A 10 14.58 -12.68 1.93
CA SER A 10 14.30 -13.60 0.83
C SER A 10 13.94 -12.85 -0.46
N THR A 11 13.10 -11.81 -0.34
CA THR A 11 12.71 -10.96 -1.49
C THR A 11 13.90 -10.18 -2.05
N GLU A 12 14.75 -9.62 -1.17
CA GLU A 12 15.95 -8.90 -1.59
C GLU A 12 16.93 -9.82 -2.35
N GLU A 13 17.16 -11.03 -1.85
CA GLU A 13 17.99 -12.03 -2.50
C GLU A 13 17.43 -12.45 -3.86
N GLU A 14 16.12 -12.64 -3.96
CA GLU A 14 15.44 -12.97 -5.21
C GLU A 14 15.63 -11.87 -6.26
N LEU A 15 15.39 -10.61 -5.90
CA LEU A 15 15.58 -9.45 -6.78
C LEU A 15 17.03 -9.32 -7.25
N ARG A 16 18.00 -9.56 -6.37
CA ARG A 16 19.42 -9.54 -6.72
C ARG A 16 19.80 -10.63 -7.71
N ARG A 17 19.16 -11.81 -7.65
CA ARG A 17 19.36 -12.89 -8.67
C ARG A 17 18.93 -12.46 -10.08
N PHE A 18 17.97 -11.55 -10.18
CA PHE A 18 17.56 -10.93 -11.44
C PHE A 18 18.47 -9.75 -11.86
N GLY A 19 19.55 -9.48 -11.16
CA GLY A 19 20.46 -8.37 -11.44
C GLY A 19 19.91 -7.01 -11.00
N ILE A 20 18.85 -6.98 -10.18
CA ILE A 20 18.24 -5.74 -9.65
C ILE A 20 18.99 -5.31 -8.40
N ASN A 21 19.39 -4.04 -8.33
CA ASN A 21 19.90 -3.46 -7.11
C ASN A 21 18.73 -3.26 -6.12
N ALA A 22 18.71 -4.02 -5.05
CA ALA A 22 17.62 -4.06 -4.09
C ALA A 22 18.10 -3.78 -2.67
N CYS A 23 17.26 -3.11 -1.89
CA CYS A 23 17.47 -2.81 -0.48
C CYS A 23 16.18 -3.08 0.29
N ALA A 24 16.24 -3.97 1.27
CA ALA A 24 15.14 -4.27 2.18
C ALA A 24 15.34 -3.54 3.50
N VAL A 25 14.30 -2.85 3.97
CA VAL A 25 14.29 -2.14 5.26
C VAL A 25 13.08 -2.56 6.07
N GLN A 26 13.32 -2.98 7.31
CA GLN A 26 12.26 -3.38 8.22
C GLN A 26 11.58 -2.16 8.85
N ALA A 27 10.29 -2.00 8.63
CA ALA A 27 9.47 -1.00 9.31
C ALA A 27 8.00 -1.41 9.38
N ASP A 28 7.30 -1.01 10.43
CA ASP A 28 5.84 -1.04 10.48
C ASP A 28 5.30 0.24 9.83
N VAL A 29 4.49 0.12 8.80
CA VAL A 29 3.90 1.27 8.11
C VAL A 29 2.98 2.11 9.01
N ALA A 30 2.49 1.56 10.12
CA ALA A 30 1.73 2.30 11.11
C ALA A 30 2.60 3.26 11.95
N ASP A 31 3.92 3.09 11.97
CA ASP A 31 4.86 4.01 12.61
C ASP A 31 5.41 5.01 11.58
N SER A 32 4.95 6.25 11.68
CA SER A 32 5.34 7.32 10.76
C SER A 32 6.85 7.58 10.75
N LYS A 33 7.48 7.55 11.94
CA LYS A 33 8.93 7.77 12.04
C LYS A 33 9.71 6.64 11.37
N ALA A 34 9.33 5.39 11.64
CA ALA A 34 9.97 4.23 11.04
C ALA A 34 9.86 4.24 9.50
N VAL A 35 8.73 4.71 8.95
CA VAL A 35 8.55 4.85 7.49
C VAL A 35 9.45 5.93 6.92
N THR A 36 9.55 7.11 7.56
CA THR A 36 10.43 8.20 7.13
C THR A 36 11.90 7.78 7.20
N ASP A 37 12.32 7.16 8.29
CA ASP A 37 13.69 6.66 8.44
C ASP A 37 14.04 5.63 7.35
N ALA A 38 13.11 4.68 7.08
CA ALA A 38 13.28 3.69 6.03
C ALA A 38 13.36 4.31 4.62
N ALA A 39 12.55 5.33 4.33
CA ALA A 39 12.58 6.05 3.07
C ALA A 39 13.93 6.75 2.84
N ASN A 40 14.44 7.45 3.87
CA ASN A 40 15.74 8.11 3.84
C ASN A 40 16.90 7.11 3.66
N GLU A 41 16.85 5.96 4.34
CA GLU A 41 17.84 4.91 4.19
C GLU A 41 17.85 4.34 2.77
N ILE A 42 16.68 4.09 2.17
CA ILE A 42 16.57 3.59 0.81
C ILE A 42 17.13 4.62 -0.19
N GLU A 43 16.76 5.88 -0.04
CA GLU A 43 17.27 6.95 -0.93
C GLU A 43 18.79 7.13 -0.80
N TYR A 44 19.34 7.02 0.40
CA TYR A 44 20.77 7.03 0.62
C TYR A 44 21.51 5.87 -0.08
N ARG A 45 20.91 4.67 -0.07
CA ARG A 45 21.53 3.45 -0.64
C ARG A 45 21.34 3.30 -2.15
N LEU A 46 20.19 3.67 -2.66
CA LEU A 46 19.78 3.39 -4.04
C LEU A 46 19.65 4.64 -4.91
N GLY A 47 19.71 5.84 -4.32
CA GLY A 47 19.47 7.10 -5.01
C GLY A 47 18.00 7.54 -4.93
N ALA A 48 17.69 8.64 -5.59
CA ALA A 48 16.39 9.29 -5.54
C ALA A 48 15.22 8.35 -5.86
N ILE A 49 14.19 8.37 -5.02
CA ILE A 49 12.98 7.57 -5.20
C ILE A 49 12.08 8.29 -6.22
N ASP A 50 11.97 7.74 -7.43
CA ASP A 50 11.09 8.27 -8.48
C ASP A 50 9.66 7.72 -8.37
N VAL A 51 9.48 6.52 -7.83
CA VAL A 51 8.15 5.88 -7.68
C VAL A 51 8.00 5.33 -6.27
N TRP A 52 6.91 5.71 -5.61
CA TRP A 52 6.50 5.19 -4.31
C TRP A 52 5.20 4.42 -4.44
N VAL A 53 5.16 3.17 -3.95
CA VAL A 53 3.95 2.35 -3.98
C VAL A 53 3.48 2.05 -2.57
N ASN A 54 2.33 2.58 -2.18
CA ASN A 54 1.65 2.22 -0.94
C ASN A 54 0.80 0.97 -1.20
N ASN A 55 1.25 -0.17 -0.68
CA ASN A 55 0.61 -1.48 -0.87
C ASN A 55 0.32 -2.21 0.44
N ALA A 56 0.96 -1.83 1.55
CA ALA A 56 0.79 -2.52 2.82
C ALA A 56 -0.66 -2.51 3.30
N MET A 57 -1.14 -3.63 3.81
CA MET A 57 -2.49 -3.74 4.36
C MET A 57 -2.56 -4.67 5.56
N GLY A 58 -3.53 -4.44 6.43
CA GLY A 58 -4.04 -5.38 7.41
C GLY A 58 -5.45 -5.82 7.02
N GLY A 59 -5.75 -7.08 7.19
CA GLY A 59 -7.06 -7.63 6.90
C GLY A 59 -7.59 -8.49 8.04
N MET A 60 -8.91 -8.48 8.20
CA MET A 60 -9.63 -9.32 9.15
C MET A 60 -11.00 -9.67 8.58
N LEU A 61 -11.42 -10.92 8.76
CA LEU A 61 -12.76 -11.39 8.42
C LEU A 61 -13.52 -11.67 9.72
N ALA A 62 -14.41 -10.75 10.09
CA ALA A 62 -15.25 -10.86 11.28
C ALA A 62 -16.53 -10.02 11.16
N PRO A 63 -17.64 -10.43 11.78
CA PRO A 63 -18.79 -9.55 11.98
C PRO A 63 -18.35 -8.31 12.79
N PHE A 64 -18.78 -7.12 12.38
CA PHE A 64 -18.40 -5.88 13.07
C PHE A 64 -18.64 -5.92 14.58
N ARG A 65 -19.79 -6.48 15.00
CA ARG A 65 -20.18 -6.58 16.42
C ARG A 65 -19.27 -7.48 17.28
N THR A 66 -18.45 -8.33 16.67
CA THR A 66 -17.52 -9.24 17.36
C THR A 66 -16.05 -8.84 17.18
N MET A 67 -15.81 -7.83 16.36
CA MET A 67 -14.48 -7.25 16.17
C MET A 67 -14.14 -6.35 17.36
N SER A 68 -13.00 -6.54 18.00
CA SER A 68 -12.59 -5.66 19.09
C SER A 68 -12.18 -4.28 18.59
N PRO A 69 -12.25 -3.23 19.44
CA PRO A 69 -11.76 -1.89 19.08
C PRO A 69 -10.28 -1.91 18.66
N GLU A 70 -9.45 -2.74 19.28
CA GLU A 70 -8.03 -2.88 19.00
C GLU A 70 -7.79 -3.49 17.62
N GLU A 71 -8.58 -4.50 17.24
CA GLU A 71 -8.53 -5.12 15.93
C GLU A 71 -8.92 -4.13 14.84
N PHE A 72 -10.02 -3.41 15.06
CA PHE A 72 -10.46 -2.37 14.12
C PHE A 72 -9.40 -1.28 13.97
N ARG A 73 -8.84 -0.81 15.10
CA ARG A 73 -7.76 0.17 15.12
C ARG A 73 -6.56 -0.32 14.33
N ARG A 74 -6.09 -1.56 14.56
CA ARG A 74 -4.92 -2.09 13.88
C ARG A 74 -5.10 -2.18 12.36
N VAL A 75 -6.27 -2.59 11.88
CA VAL A 75 -6.59 -2.58 10.44
C VAL A 75 -6.54 -1.15 9.88
N THR A 76 -7.07 -0.18 10.61
CA THR A 76 -7.07 1.24 10.23
C THR A 76 -5.63 1.80 10.20
N GLU A 77 -4.84 1.53 11.23
CA GLU A 77 -3.46 2.01 11.35
C GLU A 77 -2.58 1.48 10.21
N VAL A 78 -2.65 0.20 9.92
CA VAL A 78 -1.83 -0.40 8.86
C VAL A 78 -2.34 -0.01 7.47
N THR A 79 -3.66 -0.14 7.24
CA THR A 79 -4.23 -0.01 5.89
C THR A 79 -4.44 1.44 5.48
N TYR A 80 -4.92 2.31 6.39
CA TYR A 80 -5.15 3.71 6.07
C TYR A 80 -4.01 4.61 6.51
N LEU A 81 -3.66 4.64 7.81
CA LEU A 81 -2.60 5.52 8.28
C LEU A 81 -1.23 5.15 7.71
N GLY A 82 -0.99 3.87 7.42
CA GLY A 82 0.22 3.44 6.71
C GLY A 82 0.36 4.07 5.31
N TYR A 83 -0.74 4.28 4.59
CA TYR A 83 -0.73 5.02 3.31
C TYR A 83 -0.50 6.51 3.52
N VAL A 84 -1.06 7.09 4.58
CA VAL A 84 -0.81 8.49 4.95
C VAL A 84 0.67 8.69 5.26
N ASN A 85 1.25 7.81 6.09
CA ASN A 85 2.67 7.85 6.46
C ASN A 85 3.58 7.70 5.24
N GLY A 86 3.32 6.70 4.39
CA GLY A 86 4.10 6.48 3.17
C GLY A 86 3.98 7.63 2.17
N THR A 87 2.79 8.21 2.02
CA THR A 87 2.58 9.39 1.16
C THR A 87 3.35 10.59 1.69
N ARG A 88 3.33 10.83 3.02
CA ARG A 88 4.10 11.91 3.65
C ARG A 88 5.60 11.74 3.39
N ALA A 89 6.16 10.57 3.68
CA ALA A 89 7.57 10.28 3.47
C ALA A 89 7.98 10.46 1.99
N ALA A 90 7.13 10.00 1.06
CA ALA A 90 7.36 10.17 -0.37
C ALA A 90 7.35 11.66 -0.77
N LEU A 91 6.39 12.45 -0.30
CA LEU A 91 6.30 13.87 -0.60
C LEU A 91 7.48 14.66 -0.02
N GLU A 92 7.94 14.34 1.21
CA GLU A 92 9.13 14.95 1.81
C GLU A 92 10.38 14.81 0.92
N LEU A 93 10.53 13.69 0.22
CA LEU A 93 11.64 13.42 -0.69
C LEU A 93 11.41 13.94 -2.11
N MET A 94 10.17 13.88 -2.62
CA MET A 94 9.85 14.20 -4.01
C MET A 94 9.61 15.70 -4.25
N THR A 95 8.97 16.40 -3.29
CA THR A 95 8.62 17.83 -3.44
C THR A 95 9.82 18.73 -3.67
N PRO A 96 10.97 18.57 -2.97
CA PRO A 96 12.16 19.40 -3.23
C PRO A 96 12.72 19.28 -4.65
N ARG A 97 12.46 18.15 -5.31
CA ARG A 97 12.86 17.87 -6.70
C ARG A 97 11.76 18.20 -7.70
N ASP A 98 10.57 18.48 -7.20
CA ASP A 98 9.31 18.63 -7.95
C ASP A 98 9.12 17.50 -8.98
N ARG A 99 9.42 16.26 -8.57
CA ARG A 99 9.40 15.07 -9.41
C ARG A 99 9.14 13.81 -8.60
N GLY A 100 8.24 12.96 -9.07
CA GLY A 100 7.96 11.64 -8.54
C GLY A 100 6.51 11.22 -8.76
N THR A 101 6.27 9.93 -8.60
CA THR A 101 4.93 9.33 -8.76
C THR A 101 4.60 8.47 -7.54
N ILE A 102 3.46 8.75 -6.92
CA ILE A 102 2.94 7.99 -5.78
C ILE A 102 1.76 7.15 -6.26
N ILE A 103 1.83 5.84 -6.07
CA ILE A 103 0.76 4.89 -6.42
C ILE A 103 0.11 4.36 -5.15
N GLN A 104 -1.18 4.56 -5.01
CA GLN A 104 -2.01 3.98 -3.97
C GLN A 104 -2.66 2.69 -4.47
N VAL A 105 -2.37 1.55 -3.85
CA VAL A 105 -3.03 0.30 -4.18
C VAL A 105 -4.42 0.27 -3.53
N GLY A 106 -5.41 0.60 -4.33
CA GLY A 106 -6.82 0.63 -3.95
C GLY A 106 -7.48 -0.74 -3.94
N SER A 107 -8.79 -0.72 -3.85
CA SER A 107 -9.63 -1.92 -3.91
C SER A 107 -11.02 -1.55 -4.45
N ALA A 108 -11.62 -2.45 -5.21
CA ALA A 108 -13.04 -2.34 -5.58
C ALA A 108 -13.95 -2.20 -4.34
N LEU A 109 -13.50 -2.70 -3.18
CA LEU A 109 -14.20 -2.59 -1.90
C LEU A 109 -14.18 -1.17 -1.30
N ALA A 110 -13.43 -0.23 -1.89
CA ALA A 110 -13.54 1.19 -1.59
C ALA A 110 -14.86 1.82 -2.09
N TYR A 111 -15.52 1.17 -3.04
CA TYR A 111 -16.79 1.61 -3.65
C TYR A 111 -17.97 0.71 -3.28
N ARG A 112 -17.72 -0.60 -3.20
CA ARG A 112 -18.76 -1.59 -2.88
C ARG A 112 -18.28 -2.48 -1.75
N SER A 113 -18.76 -2.20 -0.53
CA SER A 113 -18.43 -3.00 0.66
C SER A 113 -19.07 -4.40 0.60
N ILE A 114 -18.43 -5.33 1.30
CA ILE A 114 -18.94 -6.70 1.50
C ILE A 114 -19.06 -6.99 3.00
N PRO A 115 -19.90 -7.94 3.41
CA PRO A 115 -19.98 -8.36 4.81
C PRO A 115 -18.63 -8.80 5.36
N LEU A 116 -18.48 -8.72 6.69
CA LEU A 116 -17.32 -9.21 7.46
C LEU A 116 -16.01 -8.44 7.26
N GLN A 117 -15.99 -7.40 6.43
CA GLN A 117 -14.78 -6.60 6.14
C GLN A 117 -14.97 -5.10 6.42
N SER A 118 -15.75 -4.74 7.42
CA SER A 118 -16.09 -3.34 7.73
C SER A 118 -14.85 -2.45 7.94
N ALA A 119 -13.86 -2.90 8.72
CA ALA A 119 -12.62 -2.15 8.95
C ALA A 119 -11.81 -1.96 7.66
N TYR A 120 -11.65 -3.01 6.86
CA TYR A 120 -10.91 -2.95 5.59
C TYR A 120 -11.62 -2.06 4.56
N CYS A 121 -12.94 -2.24 4.37
CA CYS A 121 -13.71 -1.42 3.44
C CYS A 121 -13.68 0.06 3.83
N GLY A 122 -13.82 0.37 5.12
CA GLY A 122 -13.70 1.72 5.65
C GLY A 122 -12.31 2.31 5.39
N ALA A 123 -11.24 1.57 5.67
CA ALA A 123 -9.87 2.00 5.40
C ALA A 123 -9.63 2.26 3.91
N LYS A 124 -10.06 1.37 3.02
CA LYS A 124 -9.90 1.54 1.56
C LYS A 124 -10.73 2.71 1.00
N ALA A 125 -11.92 2.97 1.55
CA ALA A 125 -12.71 4.16 1.22
C ALA A 125 -12.02 5.45 1.70
N ALA A 126 -11.42 5.45 2.89
CA ALA A 126 -10.66 6.57 3.44
C ALA A 126 -9.43 6.89 2.57
N ILE A 127 -8.67 5.89 2.11
CA ILE A 127 -7.53 6.08 1.19
C ILE A 127 -7.98 6.81 -0.08
N ARG A 128 -9.13 6.47 -0.65
CA ARG A 128 -9.65 7.14 -1.84
C ARG A 128 -9.86 8.64 -1.59
N GLY A 129 -10.62 8.98 -0.55
CA GLY A 129 -10.88 10.40 -0.22
C GLY A 129 -9.59 11.16 0.11
N PHE A 130 -8.66 10.55 0.84
CA PHE A 130 -7.34 11.10 1.12
C PHE A 130 -6.54 11.33 -0.16
N THR A 131 -6.49 10.36 -1.07
CA THR A 131 -5.77 10.49 -2.34
C THR A 131 -6.32 11.63 -3.21
N ASP A 132 -7.65 11.76 -3.27
CA ASP A 132 -8.30 12.82 -4.04
C ASP A 132 -7.99 14.21 -3.44
N ALA A 133 -7.96 14.33 -2.12
CA ALA A 133 -7.59 15.56 -1.44
C ALA A 133 -6.12 15.94 -1.71
N VAL A 134 -5.18 15.03 -1.50
CA VAL A 134 -3.74 15.29 -1.75
C VAL A 134 -3.49 15.63 -3.23
N ARG A 135 -4.19 14.98 -4.16
CA ARG A 135 -4.08 15.31 -5.59
C ARG A 135 -4.50 16.76 -5.87
N THR A 136 -5.60 17.22 -5.26
CA THR A 136 -6.04 18.62 -5.44
C THR A 136 -5.09 19.61 -4.80
N GLU A 137 -4.44 19.28 -3.68
CA GLU A 137 -3.39 20.11 -3.08
C GLU A 137 -2.19 20.24 -4.01
N LEU A 138 -1.66 19.13 -4.54
CA LEU A 138 -0.55 19.13 -5.50
C LEU A 138 -0.87 19.93 -6.79
N MET A 139 -2.10 19.81 -7.29
CA MET A 139 -2.57 20.61 -8.44
C MET A 139 -2.64 22.09 -8.11
N HIS A 140 -3.08 22.46 -6.92
CA HIS A 140 -3.15 23.85 -6.46
C HIS A 140 -1.75 24.47 -6.34
N GLU A 141 -0.77 23.68 -5.90
CA GLU A 141 0.63 24.07 -5.78
C GLU A 141 1.38 24.07 -7.13
N ASN A 142 0.73 23.66 -8.23
CA ASN A 142 1.35 23.42 -9.54
C ASN A 142 2.53 22.45 -9.47
N SER A 143 2.51 21.50 -8.55
CA SER A 143 3.55 20.48 -8.42
C SER A 143 3.52 19.49 -9.58
N ARG A 144 4.70 19.04 -10.01
CA ARG A 144 4.86 17.94 -10.97
C ARG A 144 4.87 16.56 -10.30
N VAL A 145 4.84 16.49 -8.97
CA VAL A 145 4.65 15.23 -8.27
C VAL A 145 3.24 14.71 -8.53
N GLN A 146 3.14 13.45 -8.94
CA GLN A 146 1.87 12.82 -9.28
C GLN A 146 1.43 11.85 -8.20
N ILE A 147 0.12 11.81 -7.91
CA ILE A 147 -0.47 10.79 -7.05
C ILE A 147 -1.67 10.14 -7.74
N ALA A 148 -1.67 8.83 -7.83
CA ALA A 148 -2.75 8.07 -8.44
C ALA A 148 -3.15 6.85 -7.59
N MET A 149 -4.35 6.33 -7.84
CA MET A 149 -4.86 5.12 -7.21
C MET A 149 -5.23 4.08 -8.26
N VAL A 150 -4.67 2.88 -8.13
CA VAL A 150 -5.04 1.72 -8.94
C VAL A 150 -6.02 0.86 -8.16
N GLN A 151 -7.23 0.68 -8.68
CA GLN A 151 -8.27 -0.11 -8.02
C GLN A 151 -8.10 -1.59 -8.37
N MET A 152 -7.82 -2.40 -7.36
CA MET A 152 -7.59 -3.83 -7.54
C MET A 152 -8.87 -4.63 -7.35
N PRO A 153 -9.10 -5.65 -8.21
CA PRO A 153 -10.11 -6.67 -8.00
C PRO A 153 -9.68 -7.70 -6.94
N GLY A 154 -10.40 -8.80 -6.82
CA GLY A 154 -9.94 -9.95 -6.06
C GLY A 154 -8.66 -10.54 -6.68
N LEU A 155 -7.60 -10.65 -5.88
CA LEU A 155 -6.30 -11.17 -6.33
C LEU A 155 -5.97 -12.47 -5.59
N ASN A 156 -5.38 -13.43 -6.32
CA ASN A 156 -4.87 -14.66 -5.75
C ASN A 156 -3.52 -14.41 -5.08
N THR A 157 -3.55 -13.94 -3.84
CA THR A 157 -2.37 -13.57 -3.06
C THR A 157 -2.37 -14.27 -1.70
N PRO A 158 -1.22 -14.46 -1.04
CA PRO A 158 -1.13 -15.10 0.27
C PRO A 158 -1.85 -14.37 1.41
N GLN A 159 -2.36 -13.16 1.18
CA GLN A 159 -3.08 -12.39 2.22
C GLN A 159 -4.22 -13.17 2.88
N PHE A 160 -4.84 -14.09 2.18
CA PHE A 160 -5.94 -14.91 2.70
C PHE A 160 -5.47 -16.03 3.65
N GLU A 161 -4.17 -16.31 3.69
CA GLU A 161 -3.56 -17.29 4.57
C GLU A 161 -3.20 -16.69 5.94
N TRP A 162 -2.70 -15.44 5.95
CA TRP A 162 -2.23 -14.78 7.17
C TRP A 162 -3.22 -13.76 7.76
N ALA A 163 -4.24 -13.33 7.00
CA ALA A 163 -5.25 -12.44 7.53
C ALA A 163 -6.09 -13.17 8.62
N ARG A 164 -6.35 -12.47 9.73
CA ARG A 164 -7.11 -13.04 10.83
C ARG A 164 -8.53 -13.40 10.38
N ASN A 165 -8.90 -14.64 10.64
CA ASN A 165 -10.20 -15.21 10.34
C ASN A 165 -10.84 -15.74 11.63
N THR A 166 -12.07 -15.32 11.92
CA THR A 166 -12.84 -15.79 13.08
C THR A 166 -13.73 -17.00 12.76
N PHE A 167 -13.67 -17.52 11.55
CA PHE A 167 -14.48 -18.65 11.09
C PHE A 167 -13.63 -19.90 10.88
N ALA A 168 -14.30 -21.05 10.90
CA ALA A 168 -13.63 -22.34 10.68
C ALA A 168 -13.26 -22.63 9.21
N TRP A 169 -13.76 -21.83 8.27
CA TRP A 169 -13.44 -21.99 6.84
C TRP A 169 -12.32 -21.06 6.40
N ALA A 170 -11.57 -21.50 5.39
CA ALA A 170 -10.50 -20.70 4.80
C ALA A 170 -11.09 -19.49 4.06
N MET A 171 -10.44 -18.33 4.22
CA MET A 171 -10.76 -17.14 3.45
C MET A 171 -10.40 -17.34 1.97
N ARG A 172 -11.18 -16.74 1.10
CA ARG A 172 -10.95 -16.74 -0.35
C ARG A 172 -11.26 -15.35 -0.92
N PRO A 173 -10.57 -14.96 -2.00
CA PRO A 173 -10.92 -13.73 -2.70
C PRO A 173 -12.31 -13.82 -3.32
N VAL A 174 -13.00 -12.67 -3.40
CA VAL A 174 -14.32 -12.58 -4.04
C VAL A 174 -14.12 -12.60 -5.57
N PRO A 175 -14.83 -13.48 -6.29
CA PRO A 175 -14.75 -13.54 -7.75
C PRO A 175 -15.22 -12.23 -8.43
N PRO A 176 -14.68 -11.89 -9.60
CA PRO A 176 -13.63 -12.59 -10.35
C PRO A 176 -12.25 -12.45 -9.70
N VAL A 177 -11.44 -13.50 -9.75
CA VAL A 177 -10.11 -13.57 -9.14
C VAL A 177 -9.04 -13.53 -10.22
N PHE A 178 -8.08 -12.64 -10.08
CA PHE A 178 -6.96 -12.46 -11.01
C PHE A 178 -5.63 -12.83 -10.35
N GLN A 179 -4.63 -13.11 -11.15
CA GLN A 179 -3.28 -13.35 -10.68
C GLN A 179 -2.58 -12.02 -10.31
N PRO A 180 -1.64 -12.01 -9.35
CA PRO A 180 -0.94 -10.82 -8.90
C PRO A 180 -0.23 -10.04 -10.01
N GLU A 181 0.25 -10.73 -11.04
CA GLU A 181 0.94 -10.16 -12.20
C GLU A 181 0.05 -9.16 -12.98
N VAL A 182 -1.25 -9.40 -13.01
CA VAL A 182 -2.21 -8.46 -13.63
C VAL A 182 -2.24 -7.15 -12.86
N ALA A 183 -2.24 -7.23 -11.53
CA ALA A 183 -2.21 -6.04 -10.67
C ALA A 183 -0.87 -5.28 -10.80
N ALA A 184 0.25 -5.99 -10.83
CA ALA A 184 1.57 -5.42 -11.03
C ALA A 184 1.68 -4.72 -12.39
N SER A 185 1.13 -5.33 -13.45
CA SER A 185 1.08 -4.74 -14.80
C SER A 185 0.24 -3.46 -14.83
N ALA A 186 -0.90 -3.43 -14.15
CA ALA A 186 -1.75 -2.24 -14.05
C ALA A 186 -1.05 -1.09 -13.31
N ALA A 187 -0.38 -1.38 -12.19
CA ALA A 187 0.40 -0.38 -11.46
C ALA A 187 1.55 0.17 -12.30
N ASN A 188 2.27 -0.70 -13.03
CA ASN A 188 3.36 -0.29 -13.91
C ASN A 188 2.87 0.55 -15.11
N ALA A 189 1.73 0.22 -15.70
CA ALA A 189 1.12 1.03 -16.76
C ALA A 189 0.79 2.45 -16.26
N MET A 190 0.19 2.56 -15.06
CA MET A 190 -0.10 3.85 -14.43
C MET A 190 1.15 4.70 -14.21
N VAL A 191 2.25 4.09 -13.74
CA VAL A 191 3.54 4.79 -13.59
C VAL A 191 4.01 5.36 -14.92
N ARG A 192 3.96 4.56 -16.00
CA ARG A 192 4.39 5.01 -17.34
C ARG A 192 3.56 6.17 -17.87
N GLU A 193 2.25 6.15 -17.67
CA GLU A 193 1.35 7.23 -18.11
C GLU A 193 1.59 8.55 -17.35
N LEU A 194 1.93 8.46 -16.05
CA LEU A 194 2.16 9.61 -15.20
C LEU A 194 3.60 10.18 -15.30
N SER A 195 4.53 9.44 -15.89
CA SER A 195 5.94 9.83 -15.99
C SER A 195 6.27 10.57 -17.31
N ILE A 196 5.25 10.86 -18.14
CA ILE A 196 5.35 11.63 -19.38
C ILE A 196 5.11 13.10 -19.07
#